data_c36afab995c875c76b3c5d48ea37c8bf
#
_entry.id   c36afab995c875c76b3c5d48ea37c8bf
#
_cell.length_a   1.000
_cell.length_b   1.000
_cell.length_c   1.000
_cell.angle_alpha   90.00
_cell.angle_beta   90.00
_cell.angle_gamma   90.00
#
_symmetry.space_group_name_H-M   'P 1'
#
loop_
_entity.id
_entity.type
_entity.pdbx_description
1 polymer ?
#
loop_
_entity_poly.entity_id
_entity_poly.type
_entity_poly.pdbx_seq_one_letter_code
_entity_poly.pdbx_strand_id
1 'polypeptide(L)'
;FFDRREFNLLLRLYGQMVAQGEWRDYAIDANNDRALFSVFRRAHDQPLYQIEKRPALAQRQGAWSVSGQGGMVLKRGHSLTAVLRLFDKTLLRVVD
;
A
#
# COMPACT_ATOMS: atom_id res chain seq x y z
N PHE A 1 -7.48 2.34 -11.79
CA PHE A 1 -6.34 3.24 -11.55
C PHE A 1 -6.45 3.92 -10.21
N PHE A 2 -5.33 4.33 -9.69
CA PHE A 2 -5.31 5.28 -8.57
C PHE A 2 -5.58 6.68 -9.15
N ASP A 3 -6.43 7.44 -8.49
CA ASP A 3 -6.56 8.85 -8.85
C ASP A 3 -5.36 9.64 -8.30
N ARG A 4 -5.28 10.92 -8.65
CA ARG A 4 -4.13 11.74 -8.27
C ARG A 4 -3.96 11.83 -6.74
N ARG A 5 -5.07 12.01 -6.02
CA ARG A 5 -5.02 12.12 -4.57
C ARG A 5 -4.55 10.82 -3.93
N GLU A 6 -5.08 9.71 -4.41
CA GLU A 6 -4.70 8.38 -3.94
C GLU A 6 -3.21 8.12 -4.20
N PHE A 7 -2.78 8.41 -5.42
CA PHE A 7 -1.39 8.20 -5.78
C PHE A 7 -0.45 9.07 -4.94
N ASN A 8 -0.82 10.32 -4.70
CA ASN A 8 -0.02 11.20 -3.85
C ASN A 8 0.10 10.68 -2.43
N LEU A 9 -0.97 10.12 -1.86
CA LEU A 9 -0.93 9.50 -0.53
C LEU A 9 0.03 8.31 -0.51
N LEU A 10 -0.02 7.47 -1.54
CA LEU A 10 0.87 6.31 -1.64
C LEU A 10 2.33 6.73 -1.77
N LEU A 11 2.63 7.71 -2.61
CA LEU A 11 3.99 8.20 -2.78
C LEU A 11 4.52 8.88 -1.53
N ARG A 12 3.65 9.59 -0.80
CA ARG A 12 4.05 10.22 0.45
C ARG A 12 4.44 9.16 1.48
N LEU A 13 3.62 8.14 1.62
CA LEU A 13 3.94 7.02 2.51
C LEU A 13 5.23 6.34 2.07
N TYR A 14 5.36 6.09 0.77
CA TYR A 14 6.57 5.48 0.23
C TYR A 14 7.82 6.27 0.60
N GLY A 15 7.79 7.59 0.40
CA GLY A 15 8.92 8.44 0.75
C GLY A 15 9.27 8.39 2.24
N GLN A 16 8.26 8.36 3.11
CA GLN A 16 8.48 8.24 4.55
C GLN A 16 9.13 6.90 4.92
N MET A 17 8.68 5.83 4.30
CA MET A 17 9.22 4.49 4.57
C MET A 17 10.62 4.32 3.99
N VAL A 18 10.91 4.93 2.85
CA VAL A 18 12.26 4.95 2.28
C VAL A 18 13.22 5.70 3.21
N ALA A 19 12.78 6.83 3.73
CA ALA A 19 13.59 7.62 4.66
C ALA A 19 13.98 6.84 5.92
N GLN A 20 13.13 5.89 6.31
CA GLN A 20 13.40 5.03 7.46
C GLN A 20 14.19 3.76 7.11
N GLY A 21 14.54 3.59 5.84
CA GLY A 21 15.25 2.40 5.38
C GLY A 21 14.38 1.16 5.27
N GLU A 22 13.06 1.31 5.36
CA GLU A 22 12.14 0.17 5.33
C GLU A 22 11.81 -0.29 3.91
N TRP A 23 11.64 0.65 2.99
CA TRP A 23 11.31 0.36 1.60
C TRP A 23 12.37 0.95 0.68
N ARG A 24 12.56 0.32 -0.50
CA ARG A 24 13.54 0.81 -1.47
C ARG A 24 12.98 1.01 -2.85
N ASP A 25 11.92 0.27 -3.18
CA ASP A 25 11.42 0.28 -4.55
C ASP A 25 9.93 0.09 -4.56
N TYR A 26 9.28 0.54 -5.62
CA TYR A 26 7.86 0.29 -5.80
C TYR A 26 7.55 -0.01 -7.26
N ALA A 27 6.42 -0.66 -7.48
CA ALA A 27 5.89 -0.91 -8.81
C ALA A 27 4.39 -0.67 -8.80
N ILE A 28 3.87 -0.19 -9.92
CA ILE A 28 2.44 0.01 -10.09
C ILE A 28 1.96 -0.87 -11.22
N ASP A 29 0.86 -1.55 -11.00
CA ASP A 29 0.19 -2.36 -11.99
C ASP A 29 -1.30 -2.06 -11.93
N ALA A 30 -1.97 -2.09 -13.08
CA ALA A 30 -3.39 -1.81 -13.14
C ALA A 30 -4.01 -2.53 -14.32
N ASN A 31 -5.22 -3.04 -14.10
CA ASN A 31 -6.04 -3.60 -15.16
C ASN A 31 -7.47 -3.06 -14.99
N ASN A 32 -8.43 -3.65 -15.70
CA ASN A 32 -9.81 -3.18 -15.66
C ASN A 32 -10.47 -3.38 -14.29
N ASP A 33 -9.96 -4.30 -13.47
CA ASP A 33 -10.60 -4.70 -12.22
C ASP A 33 -9.93 -4.09 -10.99
N ARG A 34 -8.65 -3.80 -11.07
CA ARG A 34 -7.90 -3.34 -9.89
C ARG A 34 -6.68 -2.52 -10.25
N ALA A 35 -6.21 -1.75 -9.28
CA ALA A 35 -4.91 -1.10 -9.29
C ALA A 35 -4.09 -1.63 -8.12
N LEU A 36 -2.79 -1.80 -8.32
CA LEU A 36 -1.91 -2.42 -7.35
C LEU A 36 -0.64 -1.59 -7.18
N PHE A 37 -0.30 -1.28 -5.94
CA PHE A 37 0.92 -0.57 -5.58
C PHE A 37 1.75 -1.53 -4.73
N SER A 38 2.88 -2.00 -5.27
CA SER A 38 3.74 -2.97 -4.61
C SER A 38 4.99 -2.28 -4.11
N VAL A 39 5.43 -2.60 -2.91
CA VAL A 39 6.65 -2.04 -2.32
C VAL A 39 7.63 -3.16 -1.99
N PHE A 40 8.91 -2.87 -2.20
CA PHE A 40 9.97 -3.86 -2.12
C PHE A 40 11.11 -3.35 -1.26
N ARG A 41 11.79 -4.28 -0.62
CA ARG A 41 13.08 -3.97 0.01
C ARG A 41 14.21 -4.06 -0.99
N ARG A 42 14.12 -4.99 -1.94
CA ARG A 42 15.08 -5.18 -3.03
C ARG A 42 14.33 -5.44 -4.33
N ALA A 43 14.92 -5.00 -5.44
CA ALA A 43 14.25 -5.06 -6.74
C ALA A 43 13.90 -6.49 -7.20
N HIS A 44 14.63 -7.49 -6.73
CA HIS A 44 14.41 -8.90 -7.14
C HIS A 44 13.64 -9.71 -6.13
N ASP A 45 13.26 -9.12 -5.01
CA ASP A 45 12.51 -9.81 -3.97
C ASP A 45 11.03 -9.82 -4.30
N GLN A 46 10.30 -10.64 -3.56
CA GLN A 46 8.85 -10.54 -3.56
C GLN A 46 8.44 -9.25 -2.85
N PRO A 47 7.28 -8.70 -3.18
CA PRO A 47 6.82 -7.49 -2.49
C PRO A 47 6.71 -7.70 -0.99
N LEU A 48 7.14 -6.69 -0.23
CA LEU A 48 6.90 -6.67 1.21
C LEU A 48 5.43 -6.47 1.51
N TYR A 49 4.80 -5.55 0.77
CA TYR A 49 3.38 -5.22 0.89
C TYR A 49 2.83 -4.89 -0.47
N GLN A 50 1.55 -5.12 -0.63
CA GLN A 50 0.81 -4.70 -1.81
C GLN A 50 -0.45 -3.98 -1.38
N ILE A 51 -0.66 -2.79 -1.89
CA ILE A 51 -1.83 -1.98 -1.61
C ILE A 51 -2.71 -2.04 -2.85
N GLU A 52 -3.90 -2.60 -2.70
CA GLU A 52 -4.81 -2.86 -3.80
C GLU A 52 -6.04 -1.98 -3.71
N LYS A 53 -6.43 -1.43 -4.85
CA LYS A 53 -7.72 -0.77 -5.02
C LYS A 53 -8.56 -1.64 -5.95
N ARG A 54 -9.67 -2.16 -5.45
CA ARG A 54 -10.61 -2.97 -6.22
C ARG A 54 -12.00 -2.34 -6.11
N PRO A 55 -12.37 -1.48 -7.07
CA PRO A 55 -13.62 -0.71 -6.97
C PRO A 55 -14.87 -1.57 -6.86
N ALA A 56 -14.88 -2.77 -7.46
CA ALA A 56 -16.03 -3.65 -7.40
C ALA A 56 -16.41 -4.06 -5.97
N LEU A 57 -15.49 -3.96 -5.02
CA LEU A 57 -15.74 -4.33 -3.63
C LEU A 57 -16.14 -3.14 -2.76
N ALA A 58 -16.28 -1.95 -3.34
CA ALA A 58 -16.49 -0.72 -2.57
C ALA A 58 -17.70 -0.78 -1.65
N GLN A 59 -18.79 -1.44 -2.08
CA GLN A 59 -20.03 -1.50 -1.31
C GLN A 59 -20.15 -2.75 -0.44
N ARG A 60 -19.15 -3.63 -0.48
CA ARG A 60 -19.19 -4.88 0.28
C ARG A 60 -18.14 -4.89 1.37
N GLN A 61 -16.90 -5.14 0.97
CA GLN A 61 -15.79 -5.30 1.91
C GLN A 61 -14.90 -4.07 1.98
N GLY A 62 -15.12 -3.12 1.09
CA GLY A 62 -14.25 -1.98 0.91
C GLY A 62 -13.31 -2.20 -0.27
N ALA A 63 -13.06 -1.11 -1.01
CA ALA A 63 -12.25 -1.17 -2.23
C ALA A 63 -10.76 -1.38 -1.93
N TRP A 64 -10.31 -1.06 -0.73
CA TRP A 64 -8.89 -1.00 -0.38
C TRP A 64 -8.45 -2.18 0.47
N SER A 65 -7.27 -2.70 0.18
CA SER A 65 -6.65 -3.72 1.03
C SER A 65 -5.14 -3.58 1.03
N VAL A 66 -4.51 -4.05 2.10
CA VAL A 66 -3.07 -4.18 2.21
C VAL A 66 -2.78 -5.64 2.46
N SER A 67 -1.92 -6.22 1.63
CA SER A 67 -1.47 -7.60 1.76
C SER A 67 0.02 -7.62 2.08
N GLY A 68 0.44 -8.59 2.87
CA GLY A 68 1.84 -8.83 3.16
C GLY A 68 2.45 -9.88 2.26
N GLN A 69 3.62 -10.36 2.64
CA GLN A 69 4.30 -11.42 1.91
C GLN A 69 3.43 -12.67 1.88
N GLY A 70 3.45 -13.34 0.73
CA GLY A 70 2.62 -14.52 0.54
C GLY A 70 1.17 -14.22 0.19
N GLY A 71 0.82 -12.94 0.04
CA GLY A 71 -0.53 -12.54 -0.37
C GLY A 71 -1.56 -12.52 0.74
N MET A 72 -1.16 -12.66 1.99
CA MET A 72 -2.09 -12.61 3.11
C MET A 72 -2.62 -11.18 3.29
N VAL A 73 -3.95 -11.02 3.27
CA VAL A 73 -4.56 -9.72 3.50
C VAL A 73 -4.42 -9.35 4.98
N LEU A 74 -3.75 -8.22 5.23
CA LEU A 74 -3.51 -7.73 6.58
C LEU A 74 -4.56 -6.72 7.02
N LYS A 75 -5.10 -5.96 6.10
CA LYS A 75 -6.13 -4.99 6.38
C LYS A 75 -6.98 -4.73 5.15
N ARG A 76 -8.26 -4.53 5.35
CA ARG A 76 -9.21 -4.19 4.29
C ARG A 76 -10.13 -3.10 4.80
N GLY A 77 -10.53 -2.19 3.93
CA GLY A 77 -11.42 -1.10 4.34
C GLY A 77 -11.93 -0.28 3.18
N HIS A 78 -12.77 0.69 3.52
CA HIS A 78 -13.43 1.56 2.55
C HIS A 78 -12.62 2.80 2.20
N SER A 79 -11.58 3.09 2.96
CA SER A 79 -10.78 4.30 2.80
C SER A 79 -9.31 3.93 2.72
N LEU A 80 -8.60 4.53 1.75
CA LEU A 80 -7.16 4.35 1.63
C LEU A 80 -6.45 4.81 2.91
N THR A 81 -6.82 5.97 3.43
CA THR A 81 -6.22 6.50 4.65
C THR A 81 -6.36 5.51 5.81
N ALA A 82 -7.53 4.89 5.92
CA ALA A 82 -7.77 3.94 7.01
C ALA A 82 -6.88 2.69 6.90
N VAL A 83 -6.72 2.13 5.68
CA VAL A 83 -5.89 0.94 5.54
C VAL A 83 -4.40 1.26 5.68
N LEU A 84 -3.97 2.48 5.33
CA LEU A 84 -2.58 2.88 5.48
C LEU A 84 -2.16 3.08 6.92
N ARG A 85 -3.11 3.16 7.85
CA ARG A 85 -2.77 3.20 9.29
C ARG A 85 -2.05 1.97 9.78
N LEU A 86 -2.08 0.90 9.00
CA LEU A 86 -1.28 -0.28 9.28
C LEU A 86 0.20 0.08 9.47
N PHE A 87 0.68 1.11 8.80
CA PHE A 87 2.08 1.52 8.82
C PHE A 87 2.42 2.56 9.88
N ASP A 88 1.44 3.02 10.64
CA ASP A 88 1.65 4.07 11.63
C ASP A 88 2.68 3.68 12.69
N LYS A 89 2.67 2.44 13.15
CA LYS A 89 3.62 1.99 14.16
C LYS A 89 5.07 2.11 13.70
N THR A 90 5.32 1.77 12.44
CA THR A 90 6.66 1.88 11.87
C THR A 90 7.09 3.32 11.78
N LEU A 91 6.17 4.20 11.34
CA LEU A 91 6.46 5.62 11.23
C LEU A 91 6.72 6.27 12.59
N LEU A 92 5.99 5.84 13.62
CA LEU A 92 6.15 6.39 14.96
C LEU A 92 7.47 5.99 15.63
N ARG A 93 8.08 4.90 15.22
CA ARG A 93 9.36 4.46 15.78
C ARG A 93 10.50 5.44 15.55
N VAL A 94 10.38 6.28 14.57
CA VAL A 94 11.46 7.16 14.15
C VAL A 94 11.60 8.36 15.07
N VAL A 95 10.64 8.60 15.92
CA VAL A 95 10.62 9.77 16.79
C VAL A 95 11.59 9.63 17.96
N ASP A 96 12.14 8.47 18.17
CA ASP A 96 13.14 8.29 19.22
C ASP A 96 14.53 8.80 18.75
#